data_eabfea0ce53ec67b0987b9f4ec23afff
#
_entry.id   eabfea0ce53ec67b0987b9f4ec23afff
#
_cell.length_a   1.000
_cell.length_b   1.000
_cell.length_c   1.000
_cell.angle_alpha   90.00
_cell.angle_beta   90.00
_cell.angle_gamma   90.00
#
_symmetry.space_group_name_H-M   'P 1'
#
loop_
_entity.id
_entity.type
_entity.pdbx_description
1 polymer ?
#
loop_
_entity_poly.entity_id
_entity_poly.type
_entity_poly.pdbx_seq_one_letter_code
_entity_poly.pdbx_strand_id
1 'polypeptide(L)'
;MAGTLAEDHRFVAGGRSLAARSWGRIGGDAPVVVMLHGGLDCTATWKDLPEAIVARTGLAVLSYDRWGYGRSEAHEGHRDRSYRFAESGPVFGEVLQHFGIRRAVLFGHSDGGAMAVLAAAAHPQSVLGVCACSPTIAVDLHMVRAMGSAREAFEHGGLRDKLARFHGEHTDSMFWAWFHAWADEKAVDWTMAPQVAQVRCPVAALFGQADVYGWRPSARVLVEHGSMPLEITALPGVGHDPQHRARPAVLAALARLLEAALGAKVRAEPNLP
;
A
#
# COMPACT_ATOMS: atom_id res chain seq x y z
N MET A 1 -15.01 19.53 16.28
CA MET A 1 -14.37 18.21 16.45
C MET A 1 -12.89 18.46 16.70
N ALA A 2 -12.32 17.95 17.78
CA ALA A 2 -10.88 18.04 18.02
C ALA A 2 -10.17 17.30 16.86
N GLY A 3 -9.28 18.00 16.15
CA GLY A 3 -8.52 17.41 15.06
C GLY A 3 -7.74 16.20 15.58
N THR A 4 -7.72 15.12 14.83
CA THR A 4 -6.90 13.94 15.13
C THR A 4 -5.46 14.39 15.14
N LEU A 5 -4.79 14.39 16.30
CA LEU A 5 -3.37 14.76 16.39
C LEU A 5 -2.55 13.75 15.61
N ALA A 6 -1.83 14.24 14.60
CA ALA A 6 -0.84 13.46 13.88
C ALA A 6 0.52 13.61 14.59
N GLU A 7 1.26 12.51 14.70
CA GLU A 7 2.57 12.45 15.34
C GLU A 7 3.60 11.87 14.38
N ASP A 8 4.73 12.58 14.23
CA ASP A 8 5.87 12.12 13.43
C ASP A 8 6.81 11.25 14.28
N HIS A 9 7.28 10.16 13.67
CA HIS A 9 8.18 9.21 14.31
C HIS A 9 9.42 8.98 13.46
N ARG A 10 10.52 8.62 14.14
CA ARG A 10 11.72 8.09 13.53
C ARG A 10 12.09 6.81 14.27
N PHE A 11 12.33 5.73 13.54
CA PHE A 11 12.60 4.42 14.13
C PHE A 11 13.54 3.59 13.24
N VAL A 12 14.00 2.45 13.74
CA VAL A 12 14.85 1.53 12.98
C VAL A 12 14.05 0.25 12.70
N ALA A 13 14.04 -0.19 11.44
CA ALA A 13 13.58 -1.49 11.02
C ALA A 13 14.40 -1.96 9.80
N GLY A 14 14.71 -3.25 9.73
CA GLY A 14 15.61 -3.80 8.71
C GLY A 14 17.01 -3.21 8.75
N GLY A 15 17.45 -2.73 9.93
CA GLY A 15 18.73 -2.04 10.11
C GLY A 15 18.78 -0.65 9.46
N ARG A 16 17.63 -0.03 9.10
CA ARG A 16 17.53 1.28 8.43
C ARG A 16 16.70 2.26 9.24
N SER A 17 17.07 3.54 9.16
CA SER A 17 16.30 4.63 9.77
C SER A 17 15.08 4.98 8.92
N LEU A 18 13.90 4.70 9.43
CA LEU A 18 12.63 4.95 8.76
C LEU A 18 11.87 6.10 9.41
N ALA A 19 11.14 6.87 8.60
CA ALA A 19 10.20 7.88 9.05
C ALA A 19 8.78 7.32 9.01
N ALA A 20 7.97 7.68 10.01
CA ALA A 20 6.56 7.34 10.04
C ALA A 20 5.71 8.51 10.54
N ARG A 21 4.42 8.42 10.31
CA ARG A 21 3.42 9.30 10.90
C ARG A 21 2.24 8.47 11.38
N SER A 22 1.76 8.77 12.56
CA SER A 22 0.54 8.17 13.10
C SER A 22 -0.57 9.20 13.23
N TRP A 23 -1.80 8.74 13.16
CA TRP A 23 -3.03 9.50 13.40
C TRP A 23 -3.89 8.74 14.41
N GLY A 24 -4.20 9.36 15.52
CA GLY A 24 -4.79 8.71 16.66
C GLY A 24 -3.79 7.96 17.52
N ARG A 25 -4.27 7.38 18.62
CA ARG A 25 -3.40 6.71 19.60
C ARG A 25 -3.17 5.26 19.22
N ILE A 26 -1.93 4.88 18.93
CA ILE A 26 -1.49 3.49 18.79
C ILE A 26 -1.24 2.93 20.18
N GLY A 27 -1.76 1.73 20.47
CA GLY A 27 -1.54 1.00 21.72
C GLY A 27 -2.75 0.20 22.18
N GLY A 28 -2.53 -0.69 23.15
CA GLY A 28 -3.56 -1.60 23.65
C GLY A 28 -3.89 -2.72 22.65
N ASP A 29 -5.15 -3.24 22.73
CA ASP A 29 -5.62 -4.35 21.90
C ASP A 29 -6.41 -3.89 20.64
N ALA A 30 -6.62 -2.60 20.48
CA ALA A 30 -7.32 -2.05 19.33
C ALA A 30 -6.52 -2.29 18.04
N PRO A 31 -7.17 -2.70 16.93
CA PRO A 31 -6.49 -2.80 15.65
C PRO A 31 -6.00 -1.44 15.17
N VAL A 32 -4.89 -1.44 14.41
CA VAL A 32 -4.34 -0.26 13.75
C VAL A 32 -4.44 -0.44 12.24
N VAL A 33 -4.85 0.58 11.52
CA VAL A 33 -4.74 0.58 10.06
C VAL A 33 -3.32 0.98 9.69
N VAL A 34 -2.56 0.05 9.09
CA VAL A 34 -1.20 0.33 8.61
C VAL A 34 -1.23 0.57 7.10
N MET A 35 -0.78 1.76 6.68
CA MET A 35 -0.81 2.20 5.29
C MET A 35 0.54 1.99 4.61
N LEU A 36 0.54 1.30 3.47
CA LEU A 36 1.71 0.96 2.66
C LEU A 36 1.61 1.69 1.31
N HIS A 37 2.48 2.66 1.10
CA HIS A 37 2.48 3.53 -0.08
C HIS A 37 2.97 2.84 -1.36
N GLY A 38 2.62 3.40 -2.52
CA GLY A 38 3.01 2.93 -3.84
C GLY A 38 4.50 3.13 -4.17
N GLY A 39 4.88 2.71 -5.37
CA GLY A 39 6.29 2.67 -5.80
C GLY A 39 6.96 4.02 -6.05
N LEU A 40 6.19 5.11 -6.20
CA LEU A 40 6.68 6.49 -6.34
C LEU A 40 6.11 7.42 -5.27
N ASP A 41 5.46 6.83 -4.26
CA ASP A 41 4.76 7.52 -3.19
C ASP A 41 5.57 7.54 -1.89
N CYS A 42 5.02 8.21 -0.89
CA CYS A 42 5.46 8.21 0.50
C CYS A 42 4.27 8.51 1.42
N THR A 43 4.49 8.60 2.71
CA THR A 43 3.44 8.97 3.69
C THR A 43 2.74 10.29 3.34
N ALA A 44 3.46 11.28 2.84
CA ALA A 44 2.87 12.58 2.51
C ALA A 44 1.91 12.54 1.30
N THR A 45 2.05 11.56 0.41
CA THR A 45 1.17 11.43 -0.77
C THR A 45 -0.24 10.92 -0.44
N TRP A 46 -0.47 10.38 0.75
CA TRP A 46 -1.80 10.02 1.22
C TRP A 46 -2.72 11.23 1.45
N LYS A 47 -2.14 12.43 1.60
CA LYS A 47 -2.86 13.68 1.88
C LYS A 47 -3.70 13.55 3.15
N ASP A 48 -5.00 13.81 3.07
CA ASP A 48 -5.99 13.75 4.16
C ASP A 48 -6.72 12.38 4.26
N LEU A 49 -6.27 11.37 3.52
CA LEU A 49 -6.87 10.03 3.58
C LEU A 49 -6.70 9.36 4.94
N PRO A 50 -5.55 9.46 5.64
CA PRO A 50 -5.41 8.90 6.99
C PRO A 50 -6.42 9.47 7.97
N GLU A 51 -6.64 10.79 7.97
CA GLU A 51 -7.64 11.46 8.80
C GLU A 51 -9.06 10.99 8.47
N ALA A 52 -9.36 10.82 7.16
CA ALA A 52 -10.66 10.30 6.73
C ALA A 52 -10.88 8.85 7.20
N ILE A 53 -9.83 8.01 7.20
CA ILE A 53 -9.88 6.64 7.73
C ILE A 53 -10.15 6.69 9.24
N VAL A 54 -9.41 7.50 10.02
CA VAL A 54 -9.65 7.66 11.46
C VAL A 54 -11.08 8.12 11.73
N ALA A 55 -11.54 9.13 11.01
CA ALA A 55 -12.91 9.67 11.19
C ALA A 55 -13.97 8.60 10.89
N ARG A 56 -13.77 7.79 9.84
CA ARG A 56 -14.70 6.76 9.40
C ARG A 56 -14.71 5.53 10.30
N THR A 57 -13.55 5.12 10.81
CA THR A 57 -13.37 3.82 11.48
C THR A 57 -13.21 3.93 13.00
N GLY A 58 -12.75 5.07 13.49
CA GLY A 58 -12.32 5.26 14.88
C GLY A 58 -11.00 4.56 15.22
N LEU A 59 -10.35 3.91 14.23
CA LEU A 59 -9.07 3.23 14.43
C LEU A 59 -7.91 4.20 14.24
N ALA A 60 -6.84 3.98 14.97
CA ALA A 60 -5.58 4.67 14.69
C ALA A 60 -5.02 4.24 13.34
N VAL A 61 -4.31 5.15 12.69
CA VAL A 61 -3.64 4.92 11.41
C VAL A 61 -2.14 5.11 11.62
N LEU A 62 -1.34 4.23 11.04
CA LEU A 62 0.11 4.36 10.90
C LEU A 62 0.47 4.32 9.42
N SER A 63 1.28 5.26 8.96
CA SER A 63 1.95 5.18 7.66
C SER A 63 3.44 5.40 7.87
N TYR A 64 4.27 4.68 7.13
CA TYR A 64 5.71 4.90 7.16
C TYR A 64 6.28 4.99 5.75
N ASP A 65 7.33 5.79 5.62
CA ASP A 65 8.11 5.86 4.40
C ASP A 65 9.03 4.64 4.37
N ARG A 66 8.88 3.78 3.33
CA ARG A 66 9.74 2.61 3.17
C ARG A 66 11.18 3.04 2.91
N TRP A 67 12.14 2.15 3.12
CA TRP A 67 13.54 2.44 2.85
C TRP A 67 13.78 2.94 1.43
N GLY A 68 14.42 4.11 1.30
CA GLY A 68 14.66 4.81 0.04
C GLY A 68 13.55 5.78 -0.38
N TYR A 69 12.48 5.93 0.43
CA TYR A 69 11.34 6.78 0.10
C TYR A 69 11.15 7.91 1.12
N GLY A 70 10.55 9.02 0.66
CA GLY A 70 10.09 10.10 1.52
C GLY A 70 11.20 10.65 2.41
N ARG A 71 10.99 10.58 3.72
CA ARG A 71 11.92 11.05 4.74
C ARG A 71 12.76 9.93 5.37
N SER A 72 12.59 8.68 4.92
CA SER A 72 13.41 7.56 5.38
C SER A 72 14.82 7.62 4.82
N GLU A 73 15.72 6.80 5.36
CA GLU A 73 17.09 6.65 4.88
C GLU A 73 17.11 6.33 3.38
N ALA A 74 17.99 7.01 2.64
CA ALA A 74 18.14 6.84 1.20
C ALA A 74 18.56 5.39 0.85
N HIS A 75 18.06 4.91 -0.28
CA HIS A 75 18.51 3.65 -0.87
C HIS A 75 19.62 3.94 -1.88
N GLU A 76 20.73 3.24 -1.75
CA GLU A 76 21.83 3.28 -2.71
C GLU A 76 21.91 1.93 -3.45
N GLY A 77 22.19 2.00 -4.76
CA GLY A 77 22.39 0.82 -5.59
C GLY A 77 21.14 0.25 -6.24
N HIS A 78 21.27 -0.98 -6.73
CA HIS A 78 20.24 -1.70 -7.46
C HIS A 78 19.21 -2.33 -6.48
N ARG A 79 17.95 -2.30 -6.86
CA ARG A 79 16.87 -2.99 -6.16
C ARG A 79 16.24 -4.00 -7.11
N ASP A 80 16.27 -5.27 -6.76
CA ASP A 80 15.54 -6.30 -7.47
C ASP A 80 14.14 -6.52 -6.85
N ARG A 81 13.31 -7.32 -7.48
CA ARG A 81 11.93 -7.57 -7.04
C ARG A 81 11.81 -8.30 -5.70
N SER A 82 12.89 -8.93 -5.21
CA SER A 82 12.90 -9.66 -3.94
C SER A 82 12.76 -8.73 -2.72
N TYR A 83 13.03 -7.42 -2.88
CA TYR A 83 12.87 -6.45 -1.81
C TYR A 83 11.48 -6.50 -1.15
N ARG A 84 10.45 -6.84 -1.92
CA ARG A 84 9.07 -6.92 -1.41
C ARG A 84 8.92 -7.98 -0.33
N PHE A 85 9.60 -9.11 -0.48
CA PHE A 85 9.57 -10.18 0.52
C PHE A 85 10.29 -9.77 1.81
N ALA A 86 11.44 -9.12 1.69
CA ALA A 86 12.17 -8.60 2.84
C ALA A 86 11.38 -7.52 3.59
N GLU A 87 10.83 -6.54 2.85
CA GLU A 87 10.07 -5.42 3.44
C GLU A 87 8.71 -5.87 4.00
N SER A 88 8.02 -6.83 3.37
CA SER A 88 6.71 -7.33 3.85
C SER A 88 6.80 -8.43 4.91
N GLY A 89 7.93 -9.11 4.99
CA GLY A 89 8.20 -10.14 6.00
C GLY A 89 8.94 -9.55 7.20
N PRO A 90 10.27 -9.76 7.32
CA PRO A 90 11.02 -9.37 8.51
C PRO A 90 10.91 -7.88 8.85
N VAL A 91 11.07 -6.97 7.89
CA VAL A 91 11.03 -5.53 8.16
C VAL A 91 9.65 -5.10 8.67
N PHE A 92 8.57 -5.57 8.05
CA PHE A 92 7.21 -5.27 8.52
C PHE A 92 6.96 -5.83 9.93
N GLY A 93 7.49 -7.01 10.25
CA GLY A 93 7.43 -7.57 11.61
C GLY A 93 8.11 -6.65 12.64
N GLU A 94 9.27 -6.07 12.30
CA GLU A 94 9.96 -5.09 13.15
C GLU A 94 9.16 -3.79 13.29
N VAL A 95 8.46 -3.32 12.23
CA VAL A 95 7.54 -2.18 12.30
C VAL A 95 6.42 -2.45 13.30
N LEU A 96 5.74 -3.61 13.20
CA LEU A 96 4.69 -3.98 14.14
C LEU A 96 5.21 -4.03 15.58
N GLN A 97 6.39 -4.61 15.78
CA GLN A 97 7.02 -4.72 17.09
C GLN A 97 7.35 -3.34 17.68
N HIS A 98 7.97 -2.46 16.87
CA HIS A 98 8.37 -1.12 17.31
C HIS A 98 7.16 -0.30 17.82
N PHE A 99 6.04 -0.35 17.10
CA PHE A 99 4.83 0.39 17.47
C PHE A 99 3.91 -0.39 18.42
N GLY A 100 4.28 -1.60 18.86
CA GLY A 100 3.45 -2.43 19.73
C GLY A 100 2.13 -2.86 19.08
N ILE A 101 2.08 -2.97 17.76
CA ILE A 101 0.88 -3.32 17.00
C ILE A 101 0.73 -4.84 16.95
N ARG A 102 -0.23 -5.37 17.68
CA ARG A 102 -0.55 -6.79 17.68
C ARG A 102 -1.61 -7.18 16.66
N ARG A 103 -2.44 -6.23 16.26
CA ARG A 103 -3.57 -6.42 15.35
C ARG A 103 -3.55 -5.30 14.29
N ALA A 104 -3.32 -5.65 13.04
CA ALA A 104 -3.22 -4.71 11.93
C ALA A 104 -4.28 -5.00 10.86
N VAL A 105 -4.88 -3.94 10.31
CA VAL A 105 -5.58 -4.00 9.02
C VAL A 105 -4.73 -3.21 8.03
N LEU A 106 -4.36 -3.83 6.93
CA LEU A 106 -3.46 -3.21 5.97
C LEU A 106 -4.25 -2.44 4.92
N PHE A 107 -3.80 -1.24 4.62
CA PHE A 107 -4.27 -0.44 3.50
C PHE A 107 -3.09 -0.17 2.57
N GLY A 108 -3.15 -0.65 1.33
CA GLY A 108 -2.03 -0.51 0.41
C GLY A 108 -2.42 0.03 -0.96
N HIS A 109 -1.48 0.74 -1.61
CA HIS A 109 -1.65 1.21 -2.98
C HIS A 109 -0.55 0.64 -3.87
N SER A 110 -0.89 0.14 -5.06
CA SER A 110 0.05 -0.30 -6.09
C SER A 110 1.06 -1.32 -5.54
N ASP A 111 2.36 -1.01 -5.54
CA ASP A 111 3.42 -1.78 -4.92
C ASP A 111 3.14 -2.03 -3.42
N GLY A 112 2.72 -1.00 -2.68
CA GLY A 112 2.30 -1.14 -1.30
C GLY A 112 1.05 -2.00 -1.11
N GLY A 113 0.16 -2.07 -2.11
CA GLY A 113 -0.97 -2.99 -2.14
C GLY A 113 -0.52 -4.45 -2.30
N ALA A 114 0.46 -4.70 -3.17
CA ALA A 114 1.12 -6.01 -3.29
C ALA A 114 1.82 -6.40 -1.98
N MET A 115 2.55 -5.46 -1.37
CA MET A 115 3.22 -5.67 -0.10
C MET A 115 2.25 -5.95 1.05
N ALA A 116 1.06 -5.34 1.05
CA ALA A 116 0.02 -5.65 2.03
C ALA A 116 -0.45 -7.12 1.93
N VAL A 117 -0.60 -7.64 0.70
CA VAL A 117 -0.93 -9.05 0.46
C VAL A 117 0.21 -9.98 0.93
N LEU A 118 1.47 -9.62 0.63
CA LEU A 118 2.65 -10.36 1.11
C LEU A 118 2.75 -10.36 2.64
N ALA A 119 2.54 -9.21 3.27
CA ALA A 119 2.58 -9.09 4.72
C ALA A 119 1.46 -9.91 5.39
N ALA A 120 0.28 -9.98 4.77
CA ALA A 120 -0.81 -10.84 5.27
C ALA A 120 -0.45 -12.33 5.21
N ALA A 121 0.27 -12.75 4.16
CA ALA A 121 0.77 -14.11 4.06
C ALA A 121 1.88 -14.42 5.09
N ALA A 122 2.79 -13.44 5.32
CA ALA A 122 3.92 -13.59 6.24
C ALA A 122 3.53 -13.47 7.72
N HIS A 123 2.49 -12.68 8.05
CA HIS A 123 2.07 -12.37 9.42
C HIS A 123 0.59 -12.71 9.69
N PRO A 124 0.14 -13.96 9.46
CA PRO A 124 -1.28 -14.33 9.53
C PRO A 124 -1.89 -14.19 10.93
N GLN A 125 -1.06 -14.12 11.97
CA GLN A 125 -1.51 -13.92 13.35
C GLN A 125 -1.78 -12.45 13.71
N SER A 126 -1.13 -11.52 12.99
CA SER A 126 -1.22 -10.07 13.26
C SER A 126 -2.08 -9.34 12.26
N VAL A 127 -2.12 -9.79 10.98
CA VAL A 127 -2.86 -9.14 9.91
C VAL A 127 -4.27 -9.69 9.82
N LEU A 128 -5.25 -8.83 10.10
CA LEU A 128 -6.68 -9.18 10.19
C LEU A 128 -7.43 -8.98 8.88
N GLY A 129 -6.90 -8.17 7.96
CA GLY A 129 -7.52 -7.89 6.67
C GLY A 129 -6.66 -6.98 5.80
N VAL A 130 -6.90 -6.99 4.50
CA VAL A 130 -6.19 -6.18 3.50
C VAL A 130 -7.16 -5.42 2.62
N CYS A 131 -7.05 -4.09 2.57
CA CYS A 131 -7.69 -3.22 1.58
C CYS A 131 -6.61 -2.74 0.61
N ALA A 132 -6.64 -3.19 -0.63
CA ALA A 132 -5.61 -2.91 -1.62
C ALA A 132 -6.18 -2.15 -2.82
N CYS A 133 -5.62 -0.96 -3.09
CA CYS A 133 -5.93 -0.14 -4.25
C CYS A 133 -4.92 -0.43 -5.36
N SER A 134 -5.37 -0.91 -6.52
CA SER A 134 -4.56 -1.25 -7.70
C SER A 134 -3.31 -2.09 -7.35
N PRO A 135 -3.42 -3.16 -6.52
CA PRO A 135 -2.24 -3.93 -6.12
C PRO A 135 -1.56 -4.59 -7.33
N THR A 136 -0.23 -4.47 -7.41
CA THR A 136 0.57 -5.06 -8.50
C THR A 136 1.06 -6.45 -8.09
N ILE A 137 0.22 -7.47 -8.33
CA ILE A 137 0.43 -8.87 -7.91
C ILE A 137 1.00 -9.74 -9.02
N ALA A 138 0.80 -9.31 -10.27
CA ALA A 138 1.34 -9.96 -11.46
C ALA A 138 1.88 -8.91 -12.42
N VAL A 139 2.88 -9.28 -13.20
CA VAL A 139 3.50 -8.45 -14.23
C VAL A 139 3.28 -9.10 -15.58
N ASP A 140 2.75 -8.33 -16.53
CA ASP A 140 2.63 -8.74 -17.92
C ASP A 140 3.40 -7.78 -18.85
N LEU A 141 3.44 -8.12 -20.13
CA LEU A 141 4.13 -7.29 -21.12
C LEU A 141 3.52 -5.89 -21.26
N HIS A 142 2.19 -5.73 -21.03
CA HIS A 142 1.54 -4.43 -21.06
C HIS A 142 2.09 -3.51 -19.97
N MET A 143 2.21 -4.03 -18.75
CA MET A 143 2.78 -3.28 -17.63
C MET A 143 4.23 -2.89 -17.89
N VAL A 144 5.07 -3.82 -18.34
CA VAL A 144 6.48 -3.54 -18.66
C VAL A 144 6.60 -2.42 -19.70
N ARG A 145 5.77 -2.44 -20.75
CA ARG A 145 5.72 -1.36 -21.75
C ARG A 145 5.26 -0.02 -21.17
N ALA A 146 4.28 -0.04 -20.27
CA ALA A 146 3.79 1.18 -19.61
C ALA A 146 4.87 1.86 -18.75
N MET A 147 5.87 1.11 -18.25
CA MET A 147 7.02 1.67 -17.55
C MET A 147 7.83 2.63 -18.41
N GLY A 148 7.87 2.43 -19.75
CA GLY A 148 8.51 3.37 -20.67
C GLY A 148 7.92 4.78 -20.59
N SER A 149 6.60 4.90 -20.42
CA SER A 149 5.94 6.21 -20.26
C SER A 149 6.30 6.87 -18.92
N ALA A 150 6.50 6.10 -17.85
CA ALA A 150 6.95 6.63 -16.57
C ALA A 150 8.39 7.18 -16.67
N ARG A 151 9.25 6.47 -17.38
CA ARG A 151 10.62 6.92 -17.67
C ARG A 151 10.63 8.23 -18.46
N GLU A 152 9.89 8.30 -19.56
CA GLU A 152 9.79 9.50 -20.38
C GLU A 152 9.26 10.70 -19.58
N ALA A 153 8.24 10.47 -18.74
CA ALA A 153 7.71 11.50 -17.86
C ALA A 153 8.75 11.98 -16.82
N PHE A 154 9.61 11.08 -16.34
CA PHE A 154 10.67 11.40 -15.39
C PHE A 154 11.81 12.19 -16.06
N GLU A 155 12.29 11.74 -17.21
CA GLU A 155 13.41 12.35 -17.91
C GLU A 155 13.02 13.69 -18.57
N HIS A 156 11.79 13.81 -19.10
CA HIS A 156 11.38 14.95 -19.95
C HIS A 156 10.04 15.57 -19.58
N GLY A 157 9.17 14.87 -18.84
CA GLY A 157 7.79 15.28 -18.56
C GLY A 157 7.57 15.98 -17.21
N GLY A 158 8.63 16.36 -16.48
CA GLY A 158 8.53 17.07 -15.20
C GLY A 158 8.06 16.20 -14.02
N LEU A 159 8.03 14.86 -14.17
CA LEU A 159 7.73 13.95 -13.07
C LEU A 159 8.82 14.02 -12.01
N ARG A 160 10.10 14.14 -12.40
CA ARG A 160 11.23 14.26 -11.47
C ARG A 160 11.03 15.40 -10.47
N ASP A 161 10.65 16.60 -10.93
CA ASP A 161 10.45 17.77 -10.07
C ASP A 161 9.25 17.61 -9.14
N LYS A 162 8.21 16.89 -9.58
CA LYS A 162 7.06 16.55 -8.73
C LYS A 162 7.47 15.61 -7.61
N LEU A 163 8.26 14.57 -7.92
CA LEU A 163 8.75 13.60 -6.95
C LEU A 163 9.76 14.22 -5.98
N ALA A 164 10.61 15.14 -6.43
CA ALA A 164 11.61 15.83 -5.60
C ALA A 164 11.00 16.60 -4.43
N ARG A 165 9.72 17.02 -4.53
CA ARG A 165 8.98 17.67 -3.42
C ARG A 165 8.77 16.73 -2.24
N PHE A 166 8.80 15.41 -2.47
CA PHE A 166 8.52 14.38 -1.48
C PHE A 166 9.77 13.60 -1.08
N HIS A 167 10.71 13.41 -2.04
CA HIS A 167 11.85 12.52 -1.86
C HIS A 167 13.20 13.29 -1.75
N GLY A 168 13.19 14.60 -2.04
CA GLY A 168 14.40 15.44 -1.91
C GLY A 168 15.55 14.93 -2.76
N GLU A 169 16.74 14.86 -2.16
CA GLU A 169 18.00 14.51 -2.84
C GLU A 169 18.05 13.06 -3.34
N HIS A 170 17.28 12.14 -2.74
CA HIS A 170 17.23 10.74 -3.17
C HIS A 170 16.16 10.42 -4.22
N THR A 171 15.58 11.44 -4.84
CA THR A 171 14.57 11.25 -5.90
C THR A 171 15.06 10.37 -7.04
N ASP A 172 16.27 10.63 -7.54
CA ASP A 172 16.83 9.87 -8.66
C ASP A 172 17.13 8.41 -8.26
N SER A 173 17.78 8.19 -7.14
CA SER A 173 18.05 6.82 -6.66
C SER A 173 16.78 6.04 -6.39
N MET A 174 15.75 6.67 -5.81
CA MET A 174 14.43 6.07 -5.57
C MET A 174 13.74 5.71 -6.88
N PHE A 175 13.68 6.64 -7.85
CA PHE A 175 13.01 6.40 -9.12
C PHE A 175 13.67 5.26 -9.91
N TRP A 176 15.00 5.27 -10.04
CA TRP A 176 15.70 4.25 -10.82
C TRP A 176 15.67 2.88 -10.13
N ALA A 177 15.74 2.83 -8.79
CA ALA A 177 15.57 1.57 -8.06
C ALA A 177 14.18 0.97 -8.29
N TRP A 178 13.11 1.79 -8.24
CA TRP A 178 11.76 1.37 -8.57
C TRP A 178 11.62 0.97 -10.04
N PHE A 179 12.10 1.81 -10.97
CA PHE A 179 11.99 1.58 -12.41
C PHE A 179 12.62 0.23 -12.80
N HIS A 180 13.86 -0.02 -12.39
CA HIS A 180 14.57 -1.26 -12.73
C HIS A 180 13.89 -2.50 -12.13
N ALA A 181 13.27 -2.38 -10.97
CA ALA A 181 12.53 -3.49 -10.38
C ALA A 181 11.28 -3.88 -11.17
N TRP A 182 10.67 -2.94 -11.93
CA TRP A 182 9.42 -3.16 -12.64
C TRP A 182 9.56 -3.24 -14.16
N ALA A 183 10.55 -2.57 -14.75
CA ALA A 183 10.74 -2.46 -16.21
C ALA A 183 11.54 -3.64 -16.82
N ASP A 184 12.00 -4.59 -16.01
CA ASP A 184 12.75 -5.75 -16.50
C ASP A 184 11.81 -6.70 -17.27
N GLU A 185 12.09 -6.90 -18.57
CA GLU A 185 11.33 -7.84 -19.42
C GLU A 185 11.35 -9.28 -18.90
N LYS A 186 12.37 -9.66 -18.13
CA LYS A 186 12.41 -10.95 -17.42
C LYS A 186 11.37 -11.04 -16.30
N ALA A 187 10.67 -9.92 -16.00
CA ALA A 187 9.54 -9.90 -15.08
C ALA A 187 8.23 -10.36 -15.72
N VAL A 188 8.14 -10.42 -17.02
CA VAL A 188 6.94 -10.91 -17.70
C VAL A 188 6.62 -12.31 -17.17
N ASP A 189 5.35 -12.53 -16.83
CA ASP A 189 4.83 -13.72 -16.16
C ASP A 189 5.24 -13.90 -14.68
N TRP A 190 5.96 -12.90 -14.09
CA TRP A 190 6.16 -12.92 -12.64
C TRP A 190 4.83 -12.71 -11.90
N THR A 191 4.62 -13.52 -10.86
CA THR A 191 3.40 -13.50 -10.07
C THR A 191 3.66 -13.82 -8.60
N MET A 192 2.77 -13.33 -7.74
CA MET A 192 2.73 -13.64 -6.31
C MET A 192 1.74 -14.77 -5.97
N ALA A 193 1.36 -15.60 -6.95
CA ALA A 193 0.39 -16.68 -6.75
C ALA A 193 0.70 -17.59 -5.54
N PRO A 194 1.96 -18.03 -5.30
CA PRO A 194 2.28 -18.84 -4.12
C PRO A 194 2.00 -18.14 -2.79
N GLN A 195 2.20 -16.82 -2.72
CA GLN A 195 1.96 -16.04 -1.50
C GLN A 195 0.47 -15.72 -1.34
N VAL A 196 -0.24 -15.42 -2.42
CA VAL A 196 -1.69 -15.23 -2.43
C VAL A 196 -2.40 -16.46 -1.88
N ALA A 197 -1.97 -17.66 -2.22
CA ALA A 197 -2.50 -18.92 -1.70
C ALA A 197 -2.32 -19.11 -0.17
N GLN A 198 -1.41 -18.34 0.45
CA GLN A 198 -1.13 -18.40 1.89
C GLN A 198 -1.94 -17.39 2.70
N VAL A 199 -2.57 -16.39 2.06
CA VAL A 199 -3.40 -15.38 2.74
C VAL A 199 -4.64 -16.04 3.34
N ARG A 200 -4.95 -15.70 4.60
CA ARG A 200 -6.09 -16.27 5.34
C ARG A 200 -7.13 -15.22 5.73
N CYS A 201 -6.72 -13.96 5.89
CA CYS A 201 -7.62 -12.89 6.28
C CYS A 201 -8.41 -12.37 5.06
N PRO A 202 -9.57 -11.71 5.27
CA PRO A 202 -10.32 -11.07 4.19
C PRO A 202 -9.50 -10.06 3.39
N VAL A 203 -9.72 -10.02 2.07
CA VAL A 203 -9.08 -9.07 1.14
C VAL A 203 -10.14 -8.33 0.34
N ALA A 204 -10.08 -7.00 0.36
CA ALA A 204 -10.82 -6.12 -0.54
C ALA A 204 -9.83 -5.48 -1.53
N ALA A 205 -9.92 -5.83 -2.81
CA ALA A 205 -9.07 -5.29 -3.86
C ALA A 205 -9.87 -4.39 -4.80
N LEU A 206 -9.45 -3.12 -4.93
CA LEU A 206 -10.11 -2.14 -5.80
C LEU A 206 -9.19 -1.79 -6.96
N PHE A 207 -9.69 -1.89 -8.16
CA PHE A 207 -8.94 -1.61 -9.39
C PHE A 207 -9.63 -0.54 -10.23
N GLY A 208 -8.87 0.40 -10.76
CA GLY A 208 -9.36 1.29 -11.80
C GLY A 208 -9.38 0.57 -13.15
N GLN A 209 -10.50 0.64 -13.87
CA GLN A 209 -10.60 0.01 -15.20
C GLN A 209 -9.79 0.75 -16.28
N ALA A 210 -9.47 2.04 -16.05
CA ALA A 210 -8.62 2.86 -16.92
C ALA A 210 -7.16 2.93 -16.43
N ASP A 211 -6.72 1.97 -15.61
CA ASP A 211 -5.35 1.88 -15.13
C ASP A 211 -4.38 1.60 -16.29
N VAL A 212 -3.43 2.51 -16.48
CA VAL A 212 -2.43 2.43 -17.58
C VAL A 212 -1.47 1.25 -17.43
N TYR A 213 -1.27 0.74 -16.21
CA TYR A 213 -0.44 -0.43 -15.94
C TYR A 213 -1.19 -1.76 -16.14
N GLY A 214 -2.51 -1.70 -16.31
CA GLY A 214 -3.36 -2.88 -16.37
C GLY A 214 -3.71 -3.45 -15.00
N TRP A 215 -4.92 -4.00 -14.87
CA TRP A 215 -5.41 -4.52 -13.59
C TRP A 215 -5.80 -5.99 -13.63
N ARG A 216 -6.18 -6.49 -14.82
CA ARG A 216 -6.71 -7.85 -14.97
C ARG A 216 -5.75 -8.97 -14.57
N PRO A 217 -4.44 -8.93 -14.88
CA PRO A 217 -3.51 -9.97 -14.45
C PRO A 217 -3.47 -10.11 -12.92
N SER A 218 -3.38 -9.00 -12.19
CA SER A 218 -3.37 -8.99 -10.72
C SER A 218 -4.68 -9.48 -10.13
N ALA A 219 -5.82 -9.04 -10.67
CA ALA A 219 -7.15 -9.51 -10.25
C ALA A 219 -7.33 -11.01 -10.49
N ARG A 220 -6.86 -11.52 -11.64
CA ARG A 220 -6.90 -12.95 -11.98
C ARG A 220 -6.14 -13.79 -10.96
N VAL A 221 -4.91 -13.39 -10.60
CA VAL A 221 -4.11 -14.12 -9.61
C VAL A 221 -4.82 -14.18 -8.25
N LEU A 222 -5.47 -13.09 -7.81
CA LEU A 222 -6.25 -13.10 -6.57
C LEU A 222 -7.41 -14.08 -6.63
N VAL A 223 -8.12 -14.16 -7.76
CA VAL A 223 -9.28 -15.05 -7.94
C VAL A 223 -8.87 -16.51 -8.06
N GLU A 224 -7.83 -16.80 -8.88
CA GLU A 224 -7.45 -18.17 -9.19
C GLU A 224 -6.65 -18.86 -8.08
N HIS A 225 -5.91 -18.10 -7.27
CA HIS A 225 -5.01 -18.64 -6.25
C HIS A 225 -5.39 -18.29 -4.81
N GLY A 226 -6.28 -17.31 -4.61
CA GLY A 226 -6.75 -16.94 -3.27
C GLY A 226 -7.79 -17.92 -2.74
N SER A 227 -7.63 -18.32 -1.47
CA SER A 227 -8.62 -19.12 -0.73
C SER A 227 -9.29 -18.34 0.40
N MET A 228 -8.89 -17.07 0.58
CA MET A 228 -9.44 -16.14 1.57
C MET A 228 -10.78 -15.55 1.11
N PRO A 229 -11.60 -15.00 2.02
CA PRO A 229 -12.73 -14.14 1.63
C PRO A 229 -12.23 -12.97 0.79
N LEU A 230 -12.72 -12.86 -0.45
CA LEU A 230 -12.22 -11.89 -1.44
C LEU A 230 -13.36 -11.05 -2.01
N GLU A 231 -13.22 -9.73 -1.92
CA GLU A 231 -14.04 -8.76 -2.63
C GLU A 231 -13.18 -8.06 -3.70
N ILE A 232 -13.60 -8.10 -4.97
CA ILE A 232 -12.97 -7.34 -6.05
C ILE A 232 -13.94 -6.30 -6.56
N THR A 233 -13.49 -5.04 -6.58
CA THR A 233 -14.23 -3.91 -7.15
C THR A 233 -13.45 -3.33 -8.32
N ALA A 234 -14.02 -3.40 -9.53
CA ALA A 234 -13.48 -2.75 -10.73
C ALA A 234 -14.24 -1.44 -10.97
N LEU A 235 -13.53 -0.31 -10.92
CA LEU A 235 -14.09 1.05 -10.92
C LEU A 235 -14.03 1.66 -12.34
N PRO A 236 -15.18 1.85 -13.02
CA PRO A 236 -15.21 2.44 -14.36
C PRO A 236 -14.63 3.85 -14.41
N GLY A 237 -13.81 4.14 -15.43
CA GLY A 237 -13.20 5.46 -15.64
C GLY A 237 -12.14 5.88 -14.64
N VAL A 238 -11.84 5.05 -13.64
CA VAL A 238 -10.80 5.31 -12.64
C VAL A 238 -9.47 4.76 -13.13
N GLY A 239 -8.39 5.54 -12.97
CA GLY A 239 -7.01 5.15 -13.28
C GLY A 239 -6.34 4.39 -12.13
N HIS A 240 -5.00 4.55 -12.03
CA HIS A 240 -4.16 3.81 -11.09
C HIS A 240 -4.38 4.19 -9.61
N ASP A 241 -5.02 5.33 -9.32
CA ASP A 241 -5.15 5.91 -7.97
C ASP A 241 -6.60 5.88 -7.43
N PRO A 242 -7.24 4.70 -7.22
CA PRO A 242 -8.60 4.62 -6.69
C PRO A 242 -8.79 5.37 -5.37
N GLN A 243 -7.78 5.35 -4.48
CA GLN A 243 -7.80 6.00 -3.17
C GLN A 243 -7.97 7.53 -3.26
N HIS A 244 -7.61 8.14 -4.39
CA HIS A 244 -7.78 9.56 -4.63
C HIS A 244 -8.98 9.87 -5.55
N ARG A 245 -9.22 9.04 -6.56
CA ARG A 245 -10.22 9.29 -7.60
C ARG A 245 -11.62 8.74 -7.27
N ALA A 246 -11.67 7.71 -6.42
CA ALA A 246 -12.90 7.05 -6.02
C ALA A 246 -12.94 6.83 -4.49
N ARG A 247 -12.47 7.81 -3.72
CA ARG A 247 -12.34 7.75 -2.25
C ARG A 247 -13.60 7.22 -1.55
N PRO A 248 -14.83 7.65 -1.87
CA PRO A 248 -16.03 7.10 -1.22
C PRO A 248 -16.15 5.57 -1.37
N ALA A 249 -15.89 5.04 -2.56
CA ALA A 249 -15.92 3.60 -2.81
C ALA A 249 -14.82 2.86 -2.03
N VAL A 250 -13.62 3.44 -1.96
CA VAL A 250 -12.50 2.90 -1.19
C VAL A 250 -12.79 2.86 0.30
N LEU A 251 -13.30 3.95 0.88
CA LEU A 251 -13.67 3.99 2.30
C LEU A 251 -14.84 3.05 2.63
N ALA A 252 -15.80 2.88 1.71
CA ALA A 252 -16.87 1.91 1.87
C ALA A 252 -16.36 0.47 1.85
N ALA A 253 -15.43 0.13 0.93
CA ALA A 253 -14.81 -1.19 0.89
C ALA A 253 -13.99 -1.47 2.15
N LEU A 254 -13.21 -0.49 2.63
CA LEU A 254 -12.47 -0.60 3.90
C LEU A 254 -13.43 -0.84 5.07
N ALA A 255 -14.57 -0.16 5.13
CA ALA A 255 -15.55 -0.36 6.19
C ALA A 255 -16.13 -1.78 6.19
N ARG A 256 -16.54 -2.31 5.02
CA ARG A 256 -17.01 -3.70 4.88
C ARG A 256 -15.93 -4.71 5.26
N LEU A 257 -14.68 -4.47 4.84
CA LEU A 257 -13.54 -5.29 5.22
C LEU A 257 -13.37 -5.34 6.74
N LEU A 258 -13.43 -4.19 7.40
CA LEU A 258 -13.32 -4.10 8.86
C LEU A 258 -14.47 -4.83 9.57
N GLU A 259 -15.70 -4.74 9.07
CA GLU A 259 -16.83 -5.51 9.57
C GLU A 259 -16.59 -7.02 9.46
N ALA A 260 -16.08 -7.47 8.30
CA ALA A 260 -15.76 -8.88 8.09
C ALA A 260 -14.58 -9.37 8.96
N ALA A 261 -13.55 -8.54 9.12
CA ALA A 261 -12.34 -8.90 9.85
C ALA A 261 -12.47 -8.82 11.37
N LEU A 262 -13.33 -7.92 11.88
CA LEU A 262 -13.44 -7.62 13.32
C LEU A 262 -14.75 -8.10 13.93
N GLY A 263 -15.74 -8.52 13.13
CA GLY A 263 -17.06 -8.93 13.61
C GLY A 263 -17.90 -7.80 14.23
N ALA A 264 -17.51 -6.54 14.02
CA ALA A 264 -18.15 -5.36 14.59
C ALA A 264 -18.59 -4.39 13.49
N LYS A 265 -19.80 -3.85 13.59
CA LYS A 265 -20.26 -2.80 12.65
C LYS A 265 -19.40 -1.53 12.80
N VAL A 266 -18.79 -1.10 11.71
CA VAL A 266 -18.12 0.20 11.60
C VAL A 266 -19.20 1.28 11.52
N ARG A 267 -19.00 2.41 12.24
CA ARG A 267 -19.97 3.52 12.28
C ARG A 267 -20.45 3.88 10.88
N ALA A 268 -21.76 3.79 10.65
CA ALA A 268 -22.37 4.39 9.48
C ALA A 268 -22.15 5.91 9.50
N GLU A 269 -21.89 6.53 8.35
CA GLU A 269 -21.96 7.99 8.28
C GLU A 269 -23.32 8.46 8.76
N PRO A 270 -23.40 9.52 9.60
CA PRO A 270 -24.65 10.22 9.74
C PRO A 270 -25.02 10.72 8.34
N ASN A 271 -26.21 10.34 7.84
CA ASN A 271 -26.79 10.97 6.66
C ASN A 271 -26.79 12.50 6.91
N LEU A 272 -25.81 13.18 6.31
CA LEU A 272 -25.88 14.64 6.21
C LEU A 272 -26.88 14.97 5.08
N PRO A 273 -27.85 15.84 5.37
CA PRO A 273 -28.88 16.23 4.41
C PRO A 273 -28.31 16.94 3.18
#